data_ccaa7ea689a8efc7f2d03e87c24cec16
#
_entry.id   ccaa7ea689a8efc7f2d03e87c24cec16
#
_cell.length_a   1.000
_cell.length_b   1.000
_cell.length_c   1.000
_cell.angle_alpha   90.00
_cell.angle_beta   90.00
_cell.angle_gamma   90.00
#
_symmetry.space_group_name_H-M   'P 1'
#
loop_
_entity.id
_entity.type
_entity.pdbx_description
1 polymer ?
#
loop_
_entity_poly.entity_id
_entity_poly.type
_entity_poly.pdbx_seq_one_letter_code
_entity_poly.pdbx_strand_id
1 'polypeptide(L)'
;MKIKSKALRSVLESAGKLSRSTANPMSAYLRLKLDDDLLKISSTNLEEWFCSHVKIEDADNSTINCCVIPRHLSAALALAGEFVEMNQENGILTVDAEATFRIKCLDGDEFIPEPKSSGKSSDITCSNLASAIKAVEFCAHNNPSRPELASVHIFSEDGKVFAEAADGGNGAFYFFPCAVEINALVSTNHSSRLTAALLMEGAQLSISDGSLSVKHNLGSYQCKLLDIKYPNTDRVRKGDDFQPSKPLGTLDPKVVSETIFAALMMFDSNELPMMTVSFGPKGAIFESQGFGRTISGKFGEFSTQVNAQSLKKCISAFSGENVNISTGKIGFLHFSSGNLNVISMALRK
;
A
#
# COMPACT_ATOMS: atom_id res chain seq x y z
N MET A 1 1.32 4.35 -35.98
CA MET A 1 0.12 4.38 -35.12
C MET A 1 0.04 5.68 -34.33
N LYS A 2 -1.15 6.17 -34.06
CA LYS A 2 -1.40 7.45 -33.37
C LYS A 2 -2.06 7.23 -32.01
N ILE A 3 -1.55 7.86 -30.95
CA ILE A 3 -1.96 7.64 -29.55
C ILE A 3 -2.13 8.97 -28.83
N LYS A 4 -3.11 9.08 -27.91
CA LYS A 4 -3.24 10.23 -27.00
C LYS A 4 -2.10 10.26 -25.99
N SER A 5 -1.31 11.32 -26.01
CA SER A 5 -0.11 11.51 -25.16
C SER A 5 -0.45 11.41 -23.66
N LYS A 6 -1.57 11.99 -23.23
CA LYS A 6 -2.00 11.99 -21.83
C LYS A 6 -2.26 10.57 -21.32
N ALA A 7 -2.94 9.73 -22.11
CA ALA A 7 -3.22 8.35 -21.74
C ALA A 7 -1.93 7.53 -21.62
N LEU A 8 -1.04 7.68 -22.59
CA LEU A 8 0.26 7.00 -22.60
C LEU A 8 1.15 7.44 -21.42
N ARG A 9 1.21 8.73 -21.09
CA ARG A 9 1.95 9.24 -19.91
C ARG A 9 1.46 8.61 -18.61
N SER A 10 0.15 8.57 -18.39
CA SER A 10 -0.43 8.01 -17.16
C SER A 10 -0.02 6.55 -16.94
N VAL A 11 -0.06 5.74 -18.01
CA VAL A 11 0.36 4.32 -17.92
C VAL A 11 1.86 4.20 -17.71
N LEU A 12 2.67 5.04 -18.40
CA LEU A 12 4.12 5.02 -18.24
C LEU A 12 4.59 5.41 -16.85
N GLU A 13 3.94 6.36 -16.19
CA GLU A 13 4.26 6.72 -14.81
C GLU A 13 4.06 5.55 -13.85
N SER A 14 3.02 4.76 -14.06
CA SER A 14 2.74 3.58 -13.26
C SER A 14 3.72 2.44 -13.57
N ALA A 15 3.90 2.12 -14.85
CA ALA A 15 4.80 1.07 -15.32
C ALA A 15 6.28 1.36 -15.00
N GLY A 16 6.72 2.61 -15.20
CA GLY A 16 8.10 3.04 -14.98
C GLY A 16 8.53 2.97 -13.52
N LYS A 17 7.61 3.15 -12.57
CA LYS A 17 7.89 2.98 -11.12
C LYS A 17 8.24 1.53 -10.76
N LEU A 18 7.71 0.57 -11.50
CA LEU A 18 7.97 -0.85 -11.29
C LEU A 18 9.24 -1.31 -12.01
N SER A 19 9.51 -0.74 -13.19
CA SER A 19 10.68 -1.09 -14.00
C SER A 19 11.97 -0.62 -13.31
N ARG A 20 12.72 -1.56 -12.77
CA ARG A 20 14.01 -1.32 -12.09
C ARG A 20 15.01 -2.38 -12.51
N SER A 21 16.29 -2.02 -12.56
CA SER A 21 17.35 -3.01 -12.72
C SER A 21 17.42 -3.91 -11.49
N THR A 22 17.18 -5.20 -11.72
CA THR A 22 17.29 -6.28 -10.73
C THR A 22 18.39 -7.26 -11.17
N ALA A 23 18.38 -8.47 -10.67
CA ALA A 23 19.24 -9.53 -11.14
C ALA A 23 19.05 -9.89 -12.64
N ASN A 24 17.87 -9.59 -13.19
CA ASN A 24 17.60 -9.74 -14.63
C ASN A 24 17.56 -8.35 -15.29
N PRO A 25 18.47 -8.05 -16.24
CA PRO A 25 18.53 -6.76 -16.92
C PRO A 25 17.24 -6.36 -17.64
N MET A 26 16.44 -7.35 -18.10
CA MET A 26 15.17 -7.09 -18.79
C MET A 26 14.12 -6.42 -17.89
N SER A 27 14.24 -6.53 -16.57
CA SER A 27 13.36 -5.84 -15.63
C SER A 27 13.52 -4.31 -15.66
N ALA A 28 14.59 -3.78 -16.26
CA ALA A 28 14.79 -2.35 -16.46
C ALA A 28 14.01 -1.79 -17.66
N TYR A 29 13.40 -2.65 -18.45
CA TYR A 29 12.68 -2.30 -19.67
C TYR A 29 11.17 -2.36 -19.47
N LEU A 30 10.45 -1.61 -20.31
CA LEU A 30 9.03 -1.78 -20.56
C LEU A 30 8.85 -2.54 -21.86
N ARG A 31 7.94 -3.49 -21.90
CA ARG A 31 7.47 -4.06 -23.17
C ARG A 31 6.32 -3.24 -23.70
N LEU A 32 6.40 -2.87 -24.95
CA LEU A 32 5.33 -2.29 -25.75
C LEU A 32 4.90 -3.33 -26.78
N LYS A 33 3.63 -3.72 -26.76
CA LYS A 33 3.07 -4.65 -27.74
C LYS A 33 1.75 -4.13 -28.26
N LEU A 34 1.67 -3.94 -29.56
CA LEU A 34 0.41 -3.64 -30.22
C LEU A 34 -0.38 -4.94 -30.40
N ASP A 35 -1.64 -4.93 -29.97
CA ASP A 35 -2.58 -6.02 -30.05
C ASP A 35 -3.92 -5.44 -30.49
N ASP A 36 -4.26 -5.64 -31.76
CA ASP A 36 -5.36 -4.99 -32.44
C ASP A 36 -5.32 -3.45 -32.33
N ASP A 37 -6.29 -2.86 -31.62
CA ASP A 37 -6.41 -1.42 -31.39
C ASP A 37 -5.88 -0.97 -30.00
N LEU A 38 -5.16 -1.84 -29.31
CA LEU A 38 -4.63 -1.60 -27.97
C LEU A 38 -3.10 -1.69 -27.94
N LEU A 39 -2.45 -0.65 -27.47
CA LEU A 39 -1.06 -0.74 -27.07
C LEU A 39 -0.94 -1.26 -25.64
N LYS A 40 -0.46 -2.49 -25.48
CA LYS A 40 -0.14 -3.11 -24.20
C LYS A 40 1.23 -2.66 -23.72
N ILE A 41 1.29 -2.20 -22.46
CA ILE A 41 2.51 -1.75 -21.80
C ILE A 41 2.71 -2.62 -20.57
N SER A 42 3.79 -3.39 -20.55
CA SER A 42 4.09 -4.31 -19.45
C SER A 42 5.41 -3.94 -18.78
N SER A 43 5.46 -4.13 -17.46
CA SER A 43 6.66 -3.97 -16.63
C SER A 43 6.72 -5.01 -15.52
N THR A 44 7.92 -5.31 -15.04
CA THR A 44 8.13 -6.22 -13.91
C THR A 44 9.42 -5.89 -13.16
N ASN A 45 9.43 -6.21 -11.87
CA ASN A 45 10.63 -6.26 -11.04
C ASN A 45 10.94 -7.69 -10.56
N LEU A 46 10.33 -8.71 -11.17
CA LEU A 46 10.37 -10.15 -10.85
C LEU A 46 9.54 -10.57 -9.61
N GLU A 47 9.06 -9.63 -8.85
CA GLU A 47 8.15 -9.86 -7.71
C GLU A 47 6.74 -9.33 -8.01
N GLU A 48 6.67 -8.37 -8.91
CA GLU A 48 5.43 -7.76 -9.38
C GLU A 48 5.41 -7.72 -10.90
N TRP A 49 4.24 -7.88 -11.49
CA TRP A 49 3.94 -7.71 -12.91
C TRP A 49 2.81 -6.74 -13.07
N PHE A 50 2.99 -5.81 -13.98
CA PHE A 50 2.00 -4.81 -14.35
C PHE A 50 1.82 -4.84 -15.85
N CYS A 51 0.56 -4.85 -16.30
CA CYS A 51 0.19 -4.67 -17.70
C CYS A 51 -0.95 -3.68 -17.77
N SER A 52 -0.86 -2.70 -18.64
CA SER A 52 -1.97 -1.79 -18.91
C SER A 52 -2.11 -1.55 -20.40
N HIS A 53 -3.32 -1.15 -20.80
CA HIS A 53 -3.69 -0.95 -22.20
C HIS A 53 -3.96 0.52 -22.46
N VAL A 54 -3.49 1.01 -23.60
CA VAL A 54 -3.85 2.33 -24.14
C VAL A 54 -4.50 2.14 -25.50
N LYS A 55 -5.69 2.69 -25.67
CA LYS A 55 -6.39 2.65 -26.96
C LYS A 55 -5.65 3.54 -27.95
N ILE A 56 -5.44 3.00 -29.15
CA ILE A 56 -4.87 3.75 -30.27
C ILE A 56 -5.99 4.38 -31.10
N GLU A 57 -5.69 5.53 -31.71
CA GLU A 57 -6.66 6.24 -32.58
C GLU A 57 -6.57 5.75 -34.03
N ASP A 58 -5.36 5.37 -34.46
CA ASP A 58 -5.11 4.88 -35.84
C ASP A 58 -3.94 3.87 -35.82
N ALA A 59 -4.18 2.67 -36.33
CA ALA A 59 -3.21 1.58 -36.35
C ALA A 59 -2.24 1.61 -37.53
N ASP A 60 -2.62 2.18 -38.70
CA ASP A 60 -1.80 2.32 -39.92
C ASP A 60 -0.93 1.09 -40.26
N ASN A 61 -1.43 -0.11 -40.16
CA ASN A 61 -0.68 -1.36 -40.32
C ASN A 61 0.64 -1.44 -39.51
N SER A 62 0.80 -0.62 -38.47
CA SER A 62 1.97 -0.62 -37.62
C SER A 62 2.04 -1.92 -36.82
N THR A 63 3.24 -2.48 -36.71
CA THR A 63 3.51 -3.59 -35.77
C THR A 63 4.49 -3.08 -34.73
N ILE A 64 4.10 -3.16 -33.45
CA ILE A 64 5.01 -2.83 -32.34
C ILE A 64 5.06 -4.05 -31.40
N ASN A 65 6.26 -4.55 -31.21
CA ASN A 65 6.60 -5.55 -30.17
C ASN A 65 8.05 -5.33 -29.77
N CYS A 66 8.27 -4.42 -28.82
CA CYS A 66 9.64 -4.06 -28.43
C CYS A 66 9.76 -3.75 -26.94
N CYS A 67 10.99 -3.84 -26.45
CA CYS A 67 11.37 -3.46 -25.10
C CYS A 67 12.17 -2.16 -25.11
N VAL A 68 11.74 -1.18 -24.32
CA VAL A 68 12.37 0.16 -24.24
C VAL A 68 12.64 0.55 -22.80
N ILE A 69 13.68 1.36 -22.60
CA ILE A 69 13.97 1.96 -21.29
C ILE A 69 12.94 3.06 -21.02
N PRO A 70 12.22 3.02 -19.87
CA PRO A 70 11.13 3.97 -19.57
C PRO A 70 11.50 5.43 -19.72
N ARG A 71 12.69 5.82 -19.24
CA ARG A 71 13.16 7.22 -19.29
C ARG A 71 13.24 7.79 -20.69
N HIS A 72 13.58 6.97 -21.69
CA HIS A 72 13.69 7.44 -23.08
C HIS A 72 12.31 7.76 -23.66
N LEU A 73 11.33 6.90 -23.38
CA LEU A 73 9.97 7.14 -23.82
C LEU A 73 9.32 8.30 -23.05
N SER A 74 9.60 8.43 -21.76
CA SER A 74 9.15 9.58 -20.96
C SER A 74 9.73 10.91 -21.48
N ALA A 75 11.00 10.93 -21.92
CA ALA A 75 11.63 12.10 -22.50
C ALA A 75 10.94 12.52 -23.83
N ALA A 76 10.61 11.56 -24.69
CA ALA A 76 9.86 11.84 -25.92
C ALA A 76 8.46 12.40 -25.60
N LEU A 77 7.77 11.81 -24.64
CA LEU A 77 6.44 12.29 -24.26
C LEU A 77 6.45 13.64 -23.55
N ALA A 78 7.55 14.05 -22.92
CA ALA A 78 7.65 15.37 -22.31
C ALA A 78 7.41 16.51 -23.32
N LEU A 79 7.81 16.30 -24.59
CA LEU A 79 7.61 17.24 -25.71
C LEU A 79 6.36 16.91 -26.55
N ALA A 80 5.50 15.99 -26.09
CA ALA A 80 4.33 15.61 -26.87
C ALA A 80 3.17 16.58 -26.67
N GLY A 81 2.53 16.98 -27.75
CA GLY A 81 1.24 17.66 -27.76
C GLY A 81 0.09 16.73 -27.38
N GLU A 82 -1.06 16.85 -28.03
CA GLU A 82 -2.23 16.01 -27.75
C GLU A 82 -2.01 14.56 -28.15
N PHE A 83 -1.30 14.33 -29.27
CA PHE A 83 -1.01 13.00 -29.82
C PHE A 83 0.49 12.80 -29.99
N VAL A 84 0.88 11.53 -30.05
CA VAL A 84 2.18 11.07 -30.55
C VAL A 84 1.96 10.01 -31.62
N GLU A 85 2.86 9.98 -32.58
CA GLU A 85 2.92 8.91 -33.55
C GLU A 85 4.11 8.00 -33.24
N MET A 86 3.90 6.70 -33.36
CA MET A 86 4.93 5.70 -33.03
C MET A 86 5.02 4.67 -34.15
N ASN A 87 6.27 4.32 -34.50
CA ASN A 87 6.57 3.27 -35.46
C ASN A 87 7.81 2.50 -35.01
N GLN A 88 7.82 1.19 -35.22
CA GLN A 88 8.97 0.33 -34.92
C GLN A 88 9.53 -0.25 -36.21
N GLU A 89 10.82 -0.05 -36.43
CA GLU A 89 11.52 -0.61 -37.57
C GLU A 89 13.00 -0.86 -37.22
N ASN A 90 13.53 -2.01 -37.63
CA ASN A 90 14.96 -2.36 -37.50
C ASN A 90 15.56 -2.14 -36.11
N GLY A 91 14.84 -2.50 -35.04
CA GLY A 91 15.30 -2.35 -33.65
C GLY A 91 15.29 -0.91 -33.13
N ILE A 92 14.59 -0.01 -33.82
CA ILE A 92 14.39 1.39 -33.45
C ILE A 92 12.90 1.66 -33.30
N LEU A 93 12.51 2.19 -32.16
CA LEU A 93 11.20 2.79 -31.95
C LEU A 93 11.31 4.29 -32.24
N THR A 94 10.67 4.75 -33.30
CA THR A 94 10.53 6.17 -33.63
C THR A 94 9.27 6.70 -32.93
N VAL A 95 9.41 7.79 -32.22
CA VAL A 95 8.32 8.51 -31.55
C VAL A 95 8.31 9.94 -32.05
N ASP A 96 7.30 10.29 -32.83
CA ASP A 96 7.10 11.62 -33.37
C ASP A 96 6.14 12.41 -32.47
N ALA A 97 6.68 13.45 -31.86
CA ALA A 97 6.03 14.43 -31.00
C ALA A 97 6.24 15.83 -31.62
N GLU A 98 6.56 16.86 -30.81
CA GLU A 98 7.11 18.14 -31.37
C GLU A 98 8.51 17.97 -31.94
N ALA A 99 9.16 16.87 -31.59
CA ALA A 99 10.46 16.44 -32.16
C ALA A 99 10.42 14.92 -32.39
N THR A 100 11.22 14.45 -33.34
CA THR A 100 11.37 13.02 -33.63
C THR A 100 12.42 12.39 -32.72
N PHE A 101 12.02 11.39 -31.93
CA PHE A 101 12.91 10.60 -31.09
C PHE A 101 13.12 9.23 -31.71
N ARG A 102 14.37 8.79 -31.79
CA ARG A 102 14.77 7.45 -32.25
C ARG A 102 15.36 6.69 -31.08
N ILE A 103 14.56 5.75 -30.53
CA ILE A 103 14.88 5.00 -29.32
C ILE A 103 15.31 3.59 -29.74
N LYS A 104 16.54 3.20 -29.41
CA LYS A 104 16.97 1.79 -29.57
C LYS A 104 16.11 0.91 -28.68
N CYS A 105 15.58 -0.15 -29.25
CA CYS A 105 14.75 -1.12 -28.55
C CYS A 105 15.26 -2.55 -28.77
N LEU A 106 14.96 -3.41 -27.80
CA LEU A 106 15.15 -4.88 -27.88
C LEU A 106 13.88 -5.53 -28.41
N ASP A 107 13.98 -6.77 -28.79
CA ASP A 107 12.82 -7.57 -29.20
C ASP A 107 11.84 -7.73 -28.01
N GLY A 108 10.56 -7.52 -28.26
CA GLY A 108 9.53 -7.68 -27.22
C GLY A 108 9.37 -9.12 -26.74
N ASP A 109 9.76 -10.10 -27.52
CA ASP A 109 9.68 -11.52 -27.12
C ASP A 109 10.81 -11.94 -26.15
N GLU A 110 11.83 -11.11 -25.98
CA GLU A 110 12.84 -11.24 -24.92
C GLU A 110 12.32 -10.79 -23.54
N PHE A 111 11.16 -10.12 -23.47
CA PHE A 111 10.62 -9.64 -22.21
C PHE A 111 10.22 -10.79 -21.30
N ILE A 112 10.38 -10.59 -20.00
CA ILE A 112 10.06 -11.57 -18.95
C ILE A 112 8.55 -11.83 -18.96
N PRO A 113 8.10 -13.06 -19.23
CA PRO A 113 6.68 -13.37 -19.28
C PRO A 113 6.02 -13.20 -17.89
N GLU A 114 4.79 -12.72 -17.90
CA GLU A 114 3.94 -12.74 -16.72
C GLU A 114 3.66 -14.19 -16.32
N PRO A 115 3.81 -14.56 -15.04
CA PRO A 115 3.46 -15.88 -14.58
C PRO A 115 1.97 -16.15 -14.86
N LYS A 116 1.67 -17.34 -15.38
CA LYS A 116 0.28 -17.72 -15.60
C LYS A 116 -0.42 -17.77 -14.24
N SER A 117 -1.41 -16.92 -14.04
CA SER A 117 -2.27 -17.00 -12.88
C SER A 117 -3.12 -18.26 -12.97
N SER A 118 -2.77 -19.27 -12.19
CA SER A 118 -3.61 -20.47 -11.97
C SER A 118 -4.62 -20.25 -10.85
N GLY A 119 -4.69 -19.03 -10.33
CA GLY A 119 -5.53 -18.67 -9.18
C GLY A 119 -7.02 -18.80 -9.48
N LYS A 120 -7.76 -19.23 -8.47
CA LYS A 120 -9.22 -19.18 -8.51
C LYS A 120 -9.68 -17.74 -8.33
N SER A 121 -10.71 -17.35 -9.07
CA SER A 121 -11.40 -16.08 -8.81
C SER A 121 -11.90 -16.07 -7.36
N SER A 122 -11.72 -14.95 -6.71
CA SER A 122 -12.12 -14.77 -5.31
C SER A 122 -13.35 -13.88 -5.23
N ASP A 123 -14.29 -14.27 -4.39
CA ASP A 123 -15.50 -13.48 -4.09
C ASP A 123 -15.23 -12.32 -3.11
N ILE A 124 -13.96 -12.06 -2.79
CA ILE A 124 -13.57 -10.91 -1.97
C ILE A 124 -13.85 -9.62 -2.76
N THR A 125 -14.63 -8.73 -2.18
CA THR A 125 -14.85 -7.40 -2.74
C THR A 125 -13.53 -6.61 -2.75
N CYS A 126 -13.04 -6.27 -3.94
CA CYS A 126 -11.74 -5.61 -4.12
C CYS A 126 -11.60 -4.30 -3.33
N SER A 127 -12.65 -3.47 -3.29
CA SER A 127 -12.64 -2.22 -2.50
C SER A 127 -12.53 -2.45 -0.99
N ASN A 128 -13.15 -3.50 -0.46
CA ASN A 128 -13.04 -3.87 0.95
C ASN A 128 -11.62 -4.33 1.28
N LEU A 129 -11.02 -5.15 0.42
CA LEU A 129 -9.63 -5.59 0.60
C LEU A 129 -8.65 -4.42 0.51
N ALA A 130 -8.83 -3.51 -0.46
CA ALA A 130 -8.01 -2.30 -0.58
C ALA A 130 -8.11 -1.43 0.67
N SER A 131 -9.32 -1.24 1.20
CA SER A 131 -9.55 -0.49 2.44
C SER A 131 -8.88 -1.16 3.65
N ALA A 132 -8.99 -2.48 3.75
CA ALA A 132 -8.38 -3.25 4.82
C ALA A 132 -6.85 -3.16 4.81
N ILE A 133 -6.21 -3.32 3.64
CA ILE A 133 -4.75 -3.16 3.49
C ILE A 133 -4.31 -1.75 3.89
N LYS A 134 -4.96 -0.72 3.35
CA LYS A 134 -4.65 0.69 3.67
C LYS A 134 -4.81 1.01 5.14
N ALA A 135 -5.83 0.43 5.78
CA ALA A 135 -6.13 0.68 7.18
C ALA A 135 -5.05 0.16 8.13
N VAL A 136 -4.27 -0.85 7.74
CA VAL A 136 -3.29 -1.49 8.64
C VAL A 136 -1.84 -1.34 8.20
N GLU A 137 -1.56 -1.09 6.91
CA GLU A 137 -0.18 -1.07 6.36
C GLU A 137 0.75 -0.10 7.08
N PHE A 138 0.21 1.00 7.63
CA PHE A 138 0.97 1.97 8.40
C PHE A 138 1.67 1.32 9.62
N CYS A 139 1.08 0.25 10.18
CA CYS A 139 1.59 -0.42 11.37
C CYS A 139 2.69 -1.43 11.06
N ALA A 140 2.93 -1.77 9.79
CA ALA A 140 4.00 -2.67 9.42
C ALA A 140 5.39 -2.09 9.74
N HIS A 141 6.33 -2.98 9.99
CA HIS A 141 7.72 -2.61 10.31
C HIS A 141 8.45 -2.10 9.06
N ASN A 142 9.28 -1.07 9.22
CA ASN A 142 10.02 -0.46 8.10
C ASN A 142 11.33 -1.19 7.75
N ASN A 143 11.79 -2.14 8.57
CA ASN A 143 13.06 -2.82 8.34
C ASN A 143 12.87 -4.03 7.41
N PRO A 144 13.45 -4.04 6.20
CA PRO A 144 13.36 -5.16 5.26
C PRO A 144 14.03 -6.44 5.75
N SER A 145 14.88 -6.38 6.79
CA SER A 145 15.47 -7.57 7.41
C SER A 145 14.48 -8.38 8.26
N ARG A 146 13.27 -7.86 8.45
CA ARG A 146 12.17 -8.52 9.13
C ARG A 146 10.95 -8.59 8.18
N PRO A 147 11.05 -9.35 7.09
CA PRO A 147 10.02 -9.36 6.04
C PRO A 147 8.67 -9.83 6.57
N GLU A 148 8.64 -10.66 7.61
CA GLU A 148 7.41 -11.10 8.27
C GLU A 148 6.63 -9.94 8.91
N LEU A 149 7.31 -8.91 9.42
CA LEU A 149 6.70 -7.71 9.97
C LEU A 149 6.60 -6.56 8.96
N ALA A 150 7.45 -6.56 7.92
CA ALA A 150 7.38 -5.59 6.81
C ALA A 150 6.31 -6.01 5.78
N SER A 151 5.18 -6.50 6.27
CA SER A 151 4.11 -7.06 5.45
C SER A 151 2.74 -6.83 6.08
N VAL A 152 1.71 -6.99 5.27
CA VAL A 152 0.32 -7.08 5.69
C VAL A 152 -0.13 -8.54 5.58
N HIS A 153 -0.59 -9.10 6.66
CA HIS A 153 -1.16 -10.44 6.72
C HIS A 153 -2.68 -10.36 6.49
N ILE A 154 -3.16 -11.10 5.51
CA ILE A 154 -4.57 -11.17 5.13
C ILE A 154 -5.01 -12.61 5.36
N PHE A 155 -5.98 -12.83 6.22
CA PHE A 155 -6.46 -14.17 6.55
C PHE A 155 -7.96 -14.19 6.84
N SER A 156 -8.55 -15.36 6.74
CA SER A 156 -9.96 -15.59 7.06
C SER A 156 -10.14 -16.30 8.39
N GLU A 157 -11.14 -15.88 9.14
CA GLU A 157 -11.54 -16.48 10.40
C GLU A 157 -13.00 -16.16 10.69
N ASP A 158 -13.79 -17.15 11.11
CA ASP A 158 -15.18 -17.01 11.54
C ASP A 158 -16.08 -16.20 10.55
N GLY A 159 -15.96 -16.48 9.25
CA GLY A 159 -16.75 -15.80 8.20
C GLY A 159 -16.36 -14.35 7.95
N LYS A 160 -15.17 -13.95 8.38
CA LYS A 160 -14.60 -12.63 8.14
C LYS A 160 -13.23 -12.74 7.50
N VAL A 161 -12.86 -11.73 6.72
CA VAL A 161 -11.50 -11.53 6.27
C VAL A 161 -10.87 -10.45 7.16
N PHE A 162 -9.70 -10.74 7.67
CA PHE A 162 -8.88 -9.84 8.46
C PHE A 162 -7.69 -9.37 7.63
N ALA A 163 -7.30 -8.12 7.82
CA ALA A 163 -5.98 -7.62 7.51
C ALA A 163 -5.31 -7.16 8.80
N GLU A 164 -4.06 -7.53 8.99
CA GLU A 164 -3.30 -7.12 10.16
C GLU A 164 -1.86 -6.75 9.80
N ALA A 165 -1.29 -5.85 10.58
CA ALA A 165 0.12 -5.50 10.54
C ALA A 165 0.63 -5.15 11.93
N ALA A 166 1.92 -5.41 12.18
CA ALA A 166 2.55 -5.11 13.45
C ALA A 166 4.01 -4.72 13.27
N ASP A 167 4.52 -3.84 14.14
CA ASP A 167 5.93 -3.42 14.14
C ASP A 167 6.73 -3.91 15.38
N GLY A 168 6.08 -4.70 16.23
CA GLY A 168 6.61 -5.21 17.49
C GLY A 168 6.28 -4.35 18.71
N GLY A 169 5.84 -3.12 18.54
CA GLY A 169 5.34 -2.22 19.60
C GLY A 169 3.89 -1.83 19.40
N ASN A 170 3.41 -1.90 18.17
CA ASN A 170 2.04 -1.59 17.79
C ASN A 170 1.47 -2.72 16.95
N GLY A 171 0.13 -2.84 16.93
CA GLY A 171 -0.61 -3.74 16.07
C GLY A 171 -1.86 -3.04 15.53
N ALA A 172 -2.17 -3.24 14.26
CA ALA A 172 -3.38 -2.76 13.62
C ALA A 172 -4.13 -3.93 13.02
N PHE A 173 -5.45 -3.96 13.21
CA PHE A 173 -6.34 -5.01 12.78
C PHE A 173 -7.56 -4.39 12.14
N TYR A 174 -7.89 -4.83 10.94
CA TYR A 174 -9.11 -4.43 10.24
C TYR A 174 -9.82 -5.69 9.76
N PHE A 175 -11.15 -5.70 9.80
CA PHE A 175 -11.93 -6.85 9.34
C PHE A 175 -13.18 -6.43 8.57
N PHE A 176 -13.65 -7.32 7.70
CA PHE A 176 -14.92 -7.18 7.01
C PHE A 176 -15.58 -8.55 6.81
N PRO A 177 -16.92 -8.63 6.77
CA PRO A 177 -17.62 -9.88 6.52
C PRO A 177 -17.31 -10.43 5.14
N CYS A 178 -16.84 -11.67 5.07
CA CYS A 178 -16.59 -12.38 3.81
C CYS A 178 -16.31 -13.87 4.12
N ALA A 179 -17.05 -14.77 3.47
CA ALA A 179 -16.96 -16.20 3.69
C ALA A 179 -15.96 -16.91 2.74
N VAL A 180 -14.87 -16.25 2.40
CA VAL A 180 -13.81 -16.78 1.52
C VAL A 180 -12.62 -17.19 2.37
N GLU A 181 -12.05 -18.36 2.07
CA GLU A 181 -10.79 -18.78 2.69
C GLU A 181 -9.61 -18.08 2.02
N ILE A 182 -8.82 -17.37 2.81
CA ILE A 182 -7.58 -16.72 2.40
C ILE A 182 -6.56 -16.79 3.53
N ASN A 183 -5.30 -16.97 3.16
CA ASN A 183 -4.14 -16.77 4.02
C ASN A 183 -2.99 -16.28 3.14
N ALA A 184 -2.73 -14.98 3.16
CA ALA A 184 -1.81 -14.32 2.25
C ALA A 184 -0.95 -13.30 3.00
N LEU A 185 0.34 -13.28 2.71
CA LEU A 185 1.27 -12.31 3.27
C LEU A 185 1.80 -11.39 2.17
N VAL A 186 1.36 -10.14 2.17
CA VAL A 186 1.68 -9.13 1.16
C VAL A 186 2.78 -8.21 1.68
N SER A 187 3.90 -8.13 0.97
CA SER A 187 4.95 -7.16 1.30
C SER A 187 4.41 -5.72 1.22
N THR A 188 4.80 -4.87 2.17
CA THR A 188 4.45 -3.43 2.12
C THR A 188 4.99 -2.72 0.88
N ASN A 189 6.06 -3.25 0.27
CA ASN A 189 6.56 -2.75 -1.01
C ASN A 189 5.54 -2.88 -2.15
N HIS A 190 4.60 -3.83 -2.03
CA HIS A 190 3.57 -4.12 -3.03
C HIS A 190 2.22 -3.48 -2.69
N SER A 191 1.96 -3.16 -1.42
CA SER A 191 0.63 -2.77 -0.92
C SER A 191 0.02 -1.57 -1.65
N SER A 192 0.80 -0.54 -1.91
CA SER A 192 0.32 0.67 -2.59
C SER A 192 -0.13 0.39 -4.04
N ARG A 193 0.61 -0.43 -4.81
CA ARG A 193 0.24 -0.79 -6.18
C ARG A 193 -0.90 -1.79 -6.22
N LEU A 194 -0.89 -2.77 -5.32
CA LEU A 194 -1.98 -3.72 -5.15
C LEU A 194 -3.30 -2.98 -4.83
N THR A 195 -3.29 -2.07 -3.86
CA THR A 195 -4.49 -1.29 -3.51
C THR A 195 -4.96 -0.39 -4.64
N ALA A 196 -4.04 0.19 -5.41
CA ALA A 196 -4.40 0.95 -6.60
C ALA A 196 -5.09 0.07 -7.65
N ALA A 197 -4.57 -1.14 -7.92
CA ALA A 197 -5.18 -2.09 -8.85
C ALA A 197 -6.56 -2.59 -8.37
N LEU A 198 -6.70 -2.87 -7.08
CA LEU A 198 -7.97 -3.29 -6.47
C LEU A 198 -9.08 -2.22 -6.55
N LEU A 199 -8.72 -0.95 -6.67
CA LEU A 199 -9.67 0.17 -6.79
C LEU A 199 -9.98 0.55 -8.23
N MET A 200 -9.37 -0.13 -9.22
CA MET A 200 -9.67 0.10 -10.62
C MET A 200 -11.06 -0.43 -10.98
N GLU A 201 -11.68 0.22 -11.97
CA GLU A 201 -12.99 -0.20 -12.49
C GLU A 201 -12.92 -1.61 -13.09
N GLY A 202 -13.88 -2.45 -12.73
CA GLY A 202 -13.95 -3.85 -13.17
C GLY A 202 -12.91 -4.76 -12.51
N ALA A 203 -12.31 -4.34 -11.39
CA ALA A 203 -11.32 -5.13 -10.67
C ALA A 203 -11.87 -6.48 -10.21
N GLN A 204 -11.14 -7.55 -10.53
CA GLN A 204 -11.41 -8.93 -10.15
C GLN A 204 -10.13 -9.52 -9.54
N LEU A 205 -10.26 -10.04 -8.33
CA LEU A 205 -9.16 -10.66 -7.60
C LEU A 205 -9.09 -12.16 -7.90
N SER A 206 -7.89 -12.65 -8.11
CA SER A 206 -7.58 -14.09 -8.15
C SER A 206 -6.44 -14.38 -7.18
N ILE A 207 -6.58 -15.47 -6.45
CA ILE A 207 -5.63 -15.90 -5.43
C ILE A 207 -5.06 -17.26 -5.84
N SER A 208 -3.75 -17.39 -5.81
CA SER A 208 -3.03 -18.65 -6.01
C SER A 208 -2.00 -18.87 -4.92
N ASP A 209 -1.46 -20.10 -4.83
CA ASP A 209 -0.33 -20.41 -3.96
C ASP A 209 0.88 -19.57 -4.37
N GLY A 210 1.15 -18.48 -3.66
CA GLY A 210 2.31 -17.61 -3.89
C GLY A 210 2.05 -16.34 -4.69
N SER A 211 0.83 -16.03 -5.14
CA SER A 211 0.55 -14.72 -5.77
C SER A 211 -0.88 -14.24 -5.62
N LEU A 212 -1.04 -12.92 -5.60
CA LEU A 212 -2.30 -12.21 -5.81
C LEU A 212 -2.29 -11.56 -7.19
N SER A 213 -3.35 -11.77 -7.96
CA SER A 213 -3.53 -11.17 -9.29
C SER A 213 -4.84 -10.38 -9.32
N VAL A 214 -4.78 -9.18 -9.85
CA VAL A 214 -5.94 -8.31 -10.07
C VAL A 214 -6.04 -8.01 -11.56
N LYS A 215 -7.19 -8.37 -12.17
CA LYS A 215 -7.55 -7.95 -13.54
C LYS A 215 -8.57 -6.83 -13.44
N HIS A 216 -8.48 -5.85 -14.32
CA HIS A 216 -9.38 -4.71 -14.39
C HIS A 216 -9.55 -4.23 -15.84
N ASN A 217 -10.47 -3.31 -16.11
CA ASN A 217 -10.80 -2.88 -17.47
C ASN A 217 -9.60 -2.35 -18.28
N LEU A 218 -8.58 -1.81 -17.60
CA LEU A 218 -7.40 -1.22 -18.25
C LEU A 218 -6.16 -2.13 -18.22
N GLY A 219 -6.26 -3.36 -17.68
CA GLY A 219 -5.11 -4.26 -17.62
C GLY A 219 -5.09 -5.22 -16.44
N SER A 220 -3.89 -5.52 -15.95
CA SER A 220 -3.67 -6.45 -14.84
C SER A 220 -2.51 -5.99 -13.95
N TYR A 221 -2.57 -6.43 -12.72
CA TYR A 221 -1.48 -6.35 -11.75
C TYR A 221 -1.37 -7.67 -11.00
N GLN A 222 -0.15 -8.16 -10.82
CA GLN A 222 0.13 -9.36 -10.04
C GLN A 222 1.31 -9.09 -9.11
N CYS A 223 1.25 -9.57 -7.87
CA CYS A 223 2.37 -9.57 -6.94
C CYS A 223 2.58 -10.95 -6.32
N LYS A 224 3.84 -11.28 -6.04
CA LYS A 224 4.20 -12.45 -5.24
C LYS A 224 3.81 -12.25 -3.80
N LEU A 225 3.36 -13.33 -3.18
CA LEU A 225 3.18 -13.42 -1.72
C LEU A 225 4.50 -13.85 -1.07
N LEU A 226 4.66 -13.46 0.19
CA LEU A 226 5.80 -13.92 0.98
C LEU A 226 5.51 -15.34 1.49
N ASP A 227 6.41 -16.29 1.18
CA ASP A 227 6.36 -17.66 1.68
C ASP A 227 7.11 -17.78 3.02
N ILE A 228 6.61 -17.05 4.00
CA ILE A 228 7.11 -17.04 5.37
C ILE A 228 5.93 -17.00 6.34
N LYS A 229 6.16 -17.45 7.57
CA LYS A 229 5.12 -17.44 8.59
C LYS A 229 5.01 -16.08 9.25
N TYR A 230 3.81 -15.50 9.24
CA TYR A 230 3.53 -14.30 10.05
C TYR A 230 3.57 -14.64 11.55
N PRO A 231 4.04 -13.74 12.42
CA PRO A 231 4.01 -13.94 13.85
C PRO A 231 2.59 -14.22 14.36
N ASN A 232 2.47 -15.10 15.36
CA ASN A 232 1.16 -15.36 15.94
C ASN A 232 0.67 -14.14 16.73
N THR A 233 -0.37 -13.50 16.24
CA THR A 233 -1.03 -12.33 16.82
C THR A 233 -2.28 -12.68 17.64
N ASP A 234 -2.69 -13.95 17.71
CA ASP A 234 -3.89 -14.37 18.43
C ASP A 234 -3.90 -13.92 19.90
N ARG A 235 -2.74 -13.97 20.55
CA ARG A 235 -2.62 -13.46 21.91
C ARG A 235 -2.97 -11.98 22.03
N VAL A 236 -2.55 -11.17 21.06
CA VAL A 236 -2.82 -9.72 21.02
C VAL A 236 -4.25 -9.45 20.57
N ARG A 237 -4.74 -10.19 19.60
CA ARG A 237 -6.07 -10.01 19.01
C ARG A 237 -7.20 -10.58 19.86
N LYS A 238 -6.99 -11.71 20.52
CA LYS A 238 -8.02 -12.48 21.26
C LYS A 238 -7.70 -12.69 22.74
N GLY A 239 -6.46 -12.52 23.16
CA GLY A 239 -6.03 -12.81 24.53
C GLY A 239 -6.65 -11.82 25.53
N ASP A 240 -7.14 -12.33 26.66
CA ASP A 240 -7.80 -11.55 27.71
C ASP A 240 -6.97 -10.36 28.22
N ASP A 241 -5.65 -10.46 28.17
CA ASP A 241 -4.74 -9.41 28.61
C ASP A 241 -4.76 -8.18 27.68
N PHE A 242 -5.07 -8.41 26.39
CA PHE A 242 -5.10 -7.39 25.34
C PHE A 242 -6.52 -6.98 24.95
N GLN A 243 -7.55 -7.61 25.49
CA GLN A 243 -8.90 -7.16 25.24
C GLN A 243 -9.17 -5.82 25.94
N PRO A 244 -9.85 -4.87 25.28
CA PRO A 244 -10.23 -3.60 25.87
C PRO A 244 -11.22 -3.88 27.01
N SER A 245 -10.75 -3.74 28.26
CA SER A 245 -11.56 -4.04 29.46
C SER A 245 -12.05 -2.78 30.16
N LYS A 246 -11.40 -1.65 29.96
CA LYS A 246 -11.73 -0.37 30.57
C LYS A 246 -11.83 0.72 29.51
N PRO A 247 -13.04 1.18 29.14
CA PRO A 247 -13.20 2.33 28.27
C PRO A 247 -12.68 3.59 28.95
N LEU A 248 -11.92 4.39 28.21
CA LEU A 248 -11.40 5.64 28.70
C LEU A 248 -12.23 6.83 28.19
N GLY A 249 -12.71 6.79 26.95
CA GLY A 249 -13.50 7.84 26.31
C GLY A 249 -13.27 7.92 24.82
N THR A 250 -13.60 9.06 24.25
CA THR A 250 -13.43 9.34 22.82
C THR A 250 -12.60 10.59 22.61
N LEU A 251 -11.76 10.60 21.58
CA LEU A 251 -10.96 11.76 21.18
C LEU A 251 -11.11 12.02 19.68
N ASP A 252 -10.99 13.29 19.31
CA ASP A 252 -10.80 13.69 17.92
C ASP A 252 -9.35 13.38 17.50
N PRO A 253 -9.14 12.50 16.52
CA PRO A 253 -7.81 12.08 16.08
C PRO A 253 -7.00 13.25 15.51
N LYS A 254 -7.65 14.25 14.91
CA LYS A 254 -6.98 15.45 14.39
C LYS A 254 -6.38 16.28 15.53
N VAL A 255 -7.15 16.54 16.56
CA VAL A 255 -6.68 17.30 17.74
C VAL A 255 -5.55 16.58 18.45
N VAL A 256 -5.64 15.24 18.57
CA VAL A 256 -4.57 14.44 19.16
C VAL A 256 -3.32 14.44 18.28
N SER A 257 -3.46 14.27 16.98
CA SER A 257 -2.34 14.29 16.02
C SER A 257 -1.60 15.64 16.04
N GLU A 258 -2.33 16.76 16.07
CA GLU A 258 -1.76 18.11 16.21
C GLU A 258 -1.02 18.29 17.55
N THR A 259 -1.60 17.74 18.63
CA THR A 259 -1.01 17.79 19.97
C THR A 259 0.33 17.03 20.00
N ILE A 260 0.35 15.81 19.46
CA ILE A 260 1.55 14.99 19.41
C ILE A 260 2.59 15.61 18.47
N PHE A 261 2.15 16.19 17.34
CA PHE A 261 3.06 16.89 16.43
C PHE A 261 3.77 18.05 17.13
N ALA A 262 3.05 18.89 17.86
CA ALA A 262 3.63 20.00 18.61
C ALA A 262 4.64 19.50 19.68
N ALA A 263 4.31 18.40 20.37
CA ALA A 263 5.23 17.80 21.33
C ALA A 263 6.51 17.27 20.66
N LEU A 264 6.40 16.61 19.49
CA LEU A 264 7.54 16.08 18.76
C LEU A 264 8.53 17.14 18.31
N MET A 265 8.08 18.37 18.10
CA MET A 265 8.95 19.52 17.76
C MET A 265 9.84 19.99 18.93
N MET A 266 9.56 19.51 20.15
CA MET A 266 10.34 19.84 21.35
C MET A 266 11.46 18.85 21.63
N PHE A 267 11.54 17.74 20.90
CA PHE A 267 12.60 16.74 21.06
C PHE A 267 13.75 16.98 20.09
N ASP A 268 14.97 16.76 20.57
CA ASP A 268 16.14 16.71 19.71
C ASP A 268 16.16 15.44 18.84
N SER A 269 16.82 15.50 17.68
CA SER A 269 16.80 14.42 16.68
C SER A 269 17.36 13.08 17.19
N ASN A 270 18.13 13.09 18.25
CA ASN A 270 18.76 11.89 18.84
C ASN A 270 18.04 11.39 20.10
N GLU A 271 16.97 12.05 20.53
CA GLU A 271 16.22 11.67 21.71
C GLU A 271 15.09 10.70 21.37
N LEU A 272 14.85 9.74 22.27
CA LEU A 272 13.65 8.92 22.20
C LEU A 272 12.45 9.77 22.62
N PRO A 273 11.49 10.06 21.74
CA PRO A 273 10.40 10.97 22.05
C PRO A 273 9.37 10.33 22.98
N MET A 274 9.66 10.38 24.26
CA MET A 274 8.82 9.83 25.32
C MET A 274 7.70 10.82 25.71
N MET A 275 6.48 10.34 25.76
CA MET A 275 5.32 11.11 26.16
C MET A 275 4.53 10.37 27.23
N THR A 276 4.12 11.09 28.28
CA THR A 276 3.13 10.62 29.25
C THR A 276 1.74 11.02 28.76
N VAL A 277 0.83 10.06 28.67
CA VAL A 277 -0.57 10.30 28.36
C VAL A 277 -1.40 9.89 29.56
N SER A 278 -2.12 10.86 30.13
CA SER A 278 -2.97 10.68 31.30
C SER A 278 -4.41 11.03 30.98
N PHE A 279 -5.32 10.17 31.37
CA PHE A 279 -6.78 10.35 31.19
C PHE A 279 -7.43 10.54 32.55
N GLY A 280 -8.45 11.37 32.65
CA GLY A 280 -9.17 11.59 33.87
C GLY A 280 -10.41 12.46 33.69
N PRO A 281 -11.11 12.80 34.77
CA PRO A 281 -12.39 13.53 34.72
C PRO A 281 -12.25 14.97 34.19
N LYS A 282 -11.04 15.53 34.19
CA LYS A 282 -10.75 16.90 33.70
C LYS A 282 -10.30 16.94 32.23
N GLY A 283 -9.93 15.80 31.65
CA GLY A 283 -9.43 15.75 30.28
C GLY A 283 -8.41 14.64 30.02
N ALA A 284 -7.93 14.61 28.78
CA ALA A 284 -6.76 13.86 28.38
C ALA A 284 -5.53 14.78 28.37
N ILE A 285 -4.51 14.45 29.15
CA ILE A 285 -3.30 15.24 29.34
C ILE A 285 -2.15 14.58 28.61
N PHE A 286 -1.48 15.33 27.76
CA PHE A 286 -0.31 14.90 26.99
C PHE A 286 0.90 15.71 27.47
N GLU A 287 1.89 15.05 28.05
CA GLU A 287 3.06 15.67 28.65
C GLU A 287 4.34 15.05 28.11
N SER A 288 5.30 15.89 27.79
CA SER A 288 6.67 15.50 27.44
C SER A 288 7.64 16.59 27.89
N GLN A 289 8.92 16.43 27.63
CA GLN A 289 9.93 17.43 27.97
C GLN A 289 9.58 18.79 27.35
N GLY A 290 9.32 19.79 28.19
CA GLY A 290 8.99 21.15 27.75
C GLY A 290 7.63 21.35 27.09
N PHE A 291 6.76 20.34 27.10
CA PHE A 291 5.44 20.40 26.48
C PHE A 291 4.36 19.81 27.41
N GLY A 292 3.24 20.49 27.47
CA GLY A 292 2.03 20.00 28.15
C GLY A 292 0.78 20.55 27.50
N ARG A 293 -0.19 19.68 27.20
CA ARG A 293 -1.51 20.07 26.67
C ARG A 293 -2.60 19.20 27.26
N THR A 294 -3.69 19.85 27.64
CA THR A 294 -4.92 19.17 28.08
C THR A 294 -6.00 19.30 27.00
N ILE A 295 -6.55 18.17 26.58
CA ILE A 295 -7.75 18.09 25.75
C ILE A 295 -8.93 17.89 26.69
N SER A 296 -9.82 18.89 26.76
CA SER A 296 -10.97 18.87 27.67
C SER A 296 -11.93 17.72 27.34
N GLY A 297 -12.46 17.07 28.34
CA GLY A 297 -13.41 15.98 28.22
C GLY A 297 -13.52 15.18 29.52
N LYS A 298 -14.46 14.23 29.57
CA LYS A 298 -14.58 13.30 30.69
C LYS A 298 -14.03 11.95 30.26
N PHE A 299 -12.97 11.49 30.88
CA PHE A 299 -12.31 10.24 30.60
C PHE A 299 -12.21 9.36 31.84
N GLY A 300 -12.09 8.06 31.63
CA GLY A 300 -11.72 7.13 32.69
C GLY A 300 -10.28 7.38 33.15
N GLU A 301 -9.98 7.07 34.40
CA GLU A 301 -8.63 7.28 34.97
C GLU A 301 -7.64 6.23 34.44
N PHE A 302 -6.59 6.72 33.81
CA PHE A 302 -5.46 5.91 33.31
C PHE A 302 -4.27 6.81 32.99
N SER A 303 -3.05 6.31 33.20
CA SER A 303 -1.84 7.01 32.81
C SER A 303 -0.78 6.01 32.32
N THR A 304 -0.09 6.36 31.24
CA THR A 304 0.95 5.52 30.66
C THR A 304 1.99 6.35 29.93
N GLN A 305 3.17 5.75 29.72
CA GLN A 305 4.21 6.33 28.88
C GLN A 305 4.26 5.61 27.53
N VAL A 306 4.32 6.36 26.44
CA VAL A 306 4.37 5.87 25.07
C VAL A 306 5.44 6.60 24.27
N ASN A 307 5.87 5.99 23.19
CA ASN A 307 6.66 6.71 22.18
C ASN A 307 5.72 7.62 21.38
N ALA A 308 5.99 8.93 21.36
CA ALA A 308 5.14 9.91 20.71
C ALA A 308 5.04 9.70 19.18
N GLN A 309 6.12 9.26 18.51
CA GLN A 309 6.08 8.94 17.08
C GLN A 309 5.20 7.72 16.81
N SER A 310 5.30 6.68 17.63
CA SER A 310 4.42 5.51 17.58
C SER A 310 2.96 5.89 17.79
N LEU A 311 2.67 6.68 18.80
CA LEU A 311 1.32 7.15 19.10
C LEU A 311 0.75 7.99 17.94
N LYS A 312 1.54 8.91 17.38
CA LYS A 312 1.16 9.69 16.19
C LYS A 312 0.79 8.78 15.03
N LYS A 313 1.63 7.78 14.75
CA LYS A 313 1.41 6.79 13.69
C LYS A 313 0.07 6.07 13.88
N CYS A 314 -0.22 5.60 15.10
CA CYS A 314 -1.47 4.94 15.44
C CYS A 314 -2.70 5.84 15.28
N ILE A 315 -2.65 7.07 15.76
CA ILE A 315 -3.77 8.03 15.68
C ILE A 315 -4.01 8.51 14.26
N SER A 316 -2.97 8.68 13.45
CA SER A 316 -3.08 9.13 12.05
C SER A 316 -3.78 8.12 11.14
N ALA A 317 -3.96 6.88 11.59
CA ALA A 317 -4.74 5.86 10.87
C ALA A 317 -6.24 6.17 10.87
N PHE A 318 -6.69 7.01 11.79
CA PHE A 318 -8.10 7.39 11.92
C PHE A 318 -8.33 8.75 11.27
N SER A 319 -9.16 8.80 10.25
CA SER A 319 -9.50 10.04 9.52
C SER A 319 -10.98 10.40 9.72
N GLY A 320 -11.24 11.55 10.33
CA GLY A 320 -12.53 12.22 10.29
C GLY A 320 -13.59 11.80 11.29
N GLU A 321 -13.41 10.72 12.04
CA GLU A 321 -14.35 10.27 13.09
C GLU A 321 -13.67 10.25 14.46
N ASN A 322 -14.47 10.45 15.51
CA ASN A 322 -13.99 10.27 16.88
C ASN A 322 -13.53 8.82 17.10
N VAL A 323 -12.38 8.69 17.76
CA VAL A 323 -11.77 7.42 18.09
C VAL A 323 -12.10 7.03 19.51
N ASN A 324 -12.63 5.83 19.70
CA ASN A 324 -12.83 5.25 21.03
C ASN A 324 -11.48 4.81 21.61
N ILE A 325 -11.22 5.19 22.84
CA ILE A 325 -10.01 4.82 23.55
C ILE A 325 -10.36 3.93 24.72
N SER A 326 -9.61 2.88 24.87
CA SER A 326 -9.71 1.95 26.00
C SER A 326 -8.33 1.44 26.40
N THR A 327 -8.26 0.78 27.53
CA THR A 327 -7.06 0.08 27.99
C THR A 327 -7.42 -1.31 28.47
N GLY A 328 -6.45 -2.21 28.51
CA GLY A 328 -6.59 -3.56 29.04
C GLY A 328 -5.73 -3.80 30.28
N LYS A 329 -5.67 -5.05 30.74
CA LYS A 329 -5.01 -5.44 31.99
C LYS A 329 -3.52 -5.11 32.03
N ILE A 330 -2.81 -5.16 30.89
CA ILE A 330 -1.37 -4.93 30.83
C ILE A 330 -0.98 -3.49 30.46
N GLY A 331 -1.96 -2.55 30.48
CA GLY A 331 -1.66 -1.12 30.37
C GLY A 331 -1.31 -0.61 28.97
N PHE A 332 -1.81 -1.23 27.90
CA PHE A 332 -1.72 -0.71 26.54
C PHE A 332 -2.83 0.31 26.24
N LEU A 333 -2.66 1.10 25.19
CA LEU A 333 -3.71 1.93 24.60
C LEU A 333 -4.32 1.20 23.41
N HIS A 334 -5.64 1.09 23.43
CA HIS A 334 -6.43 0.55 22.34
C HIS A 334 -7.30 1.65 21.74
N PHE A 335 -7.21 1.81 20.43
CA PHE A 335 -7.96 2.79 19.64
C PHE A 335 -8.88 2.03 18.69
N SER A 336 -10.14 2.43 18.59
CA SER A 336 -11.07 1.78 17.67
C SER A 336 -12.05 2.77 17.04
N SER A 337 -12.32 2.57 15.75
CA SER A 337 -13.41 3.22 15.01
C SER A 337 -13.85 2.29 13.88
N GLY A 338 -15.16 2.03 13.79
CA GLY A 338 -15.71 1.08 12.82
C GLY A 338 -15.03 -0.30 12.93
N ASN A 339 -14.46 -0.76 11.83
CA ASN A 339 -13.80 -2.07 11.72
C ASN A 339 -12.29 -2.03 12.01
N LEU A 340 -11.72 -0.84 12.26
CA LEU A 340 -10.31 -0.66 12.57
C LEU A 340 -10.07 -0.68 14.07
N ASN A 341 -9.15 -1.54 14.50
CA ASN A 341 -8.63 -1.62 15.85
C ASN A 341 -7.11 -1.46 15.81
N VAL A 342 -6.59 -0.59 16.65
CA VAL A 342 -5.15 -0.31 16.77
C VAL A 342 -4.73 -0.41 18.22
N ILE A 343 -3.67 -1.15 18.47
CA ILE A 343 -3.07 -1.31 19.80
C ILE A 343 -1.70 -0.67 19.79
N SER A 344 -1.46 0.22 20.76
CA SER A 344 -0.14 0.80 21.02
C SER A 344 0.34 0.35 22.40
N MET A 345 1.48 -0.34 22.43
CA MET A 345 2.07 -0.85 23.65
C MET A 345 2.66 0.31 24.46
N ALA A 346 2.40 0.26 25.77
CA ALA A 346 3.13 1.10 26.72
C ALA A 346 4.60 0.73 26.77
N LEU A 347 5.46 1.71 26.93
CA LEU A 347 6.87 1.44 27.17
C LEU A 347 7.04 0.83 28.56
N ARG A 348 7.74 -0.29 28.61
CA ARG A 348 8.12 -0.88 29.92
C ARG A 348 9.16 0.03 30.58
N LYS A 349 8.90 0.40 31.82
CA LYS A 349 9.87 1.06 32.69
C LYS A 349 11.06 0.15 32.94
#